data_0377b872d6c2e0b92cc935a6656350e0
#
_entry.id   0377b872d6c2e0b92cc935a6656350e0
#
_cell.length_a   1.000
_cell.length_b   1.000
_cell.length_c   1.000
_cell.angle_alpha   90.00
_cell.angle_beta   90.00
_cell.angle_gamma   90.00
#
_symmetry.space_group_name_H-M   'P 1'
#
loop_
_entity.id
_entity.type
_entity.pdbx_description
1 polymer ?
#
loop_
_entity_poly.entity_id
_entity_poly.type
_entity_poly.pdbx_seq_one_letter_code
_entity_poly.pdbx_strand_id
1 'polypeptide(L)'
;MSAAPHSVAIAATDGMLHFELALAYEVFGSAPDAVPGPWYDVRVCGTHPVHVGRFRLEPDHGLDRLADADTVIVPALADVDEEPPIDLVEAVRTAHESGARVVSLCTGVFVLAAAGLLDGLRATTHWAHTTALAARYPRVTVDPDVLYVDNGSVLTSAGKAAAMDLCLHLVRRDHGPATANVVARRLVVPPHRAGGQAQFVSTPVPAQDGHPLTELLPWVMHRLDQPLTVEDLARRANLSSRQLARHFRSVTGTTPLQWLLTQRIRRAQELLEGTDDSIDTIASAAGMGTATTLRRHFHRTIGVPPDTYRRTFRV
;
A
#
# COMPACT_ATOMS: atom_id res chain seq x y z
N MET A 1 15.76 33.69 -6.49
CA MET A 1 16.50 32.70 -5.70
C MET A 1 15.73 31.41 -5.84
N SER A 2 16.32 30.36 -6.42
CA SER A 2 15.67 29.03 -6.46
C SER A 2 15.57 28.51 -5.02
N ALA A 3 14.40 28.06 -4.61
CA ALA A 3 14.26 27.35 -3.33
C ALA A 3 15.20 26.15 -3.32
N ALA A 4 15.80 25.82 -2.16
CA ALA A 4 16.58 24.61 -2.02
C ALA A 4 15.73 23.38 -2.36
N PRO A 5 16.32 22.32 -2.94
CA PRO A 5 15.59 21.10 -3.21
C PRO A 5 15.09 20.48 -1.89
N HIS A 6 13.90 19.87 -1.93
CA HIS A 6 13.36 19.13 -0.79
C HIS A 6 14.26 17.92 -0.47
N SER A 7 14.77 17.85 0.75
CA SER A 7 15.70 16.81 1.16
C SER A 7 14.98 15.55 1.64
N VAL A 8 15.43 14.39 1.16
CA VAL A 8 14.89 13.07 1.54
C VAL A 8 16.01 12.21 2.09
N ALA A 9 15.95 11.83 3.35
CA ALA A 9 16.88 10.90 3.96
C ALA A 9 16.25 9.49 4.06
N ILE A 10 16.95 8.50 3.52
CA ILE A 10 16.56 7.09 3.60
C ILE A 10 17.42 6.43 4.67
N ALA A 11 16.79 5.93 5.73
CA ALA A 11 17.49 5.22 6.79
C ALA A 11 17.98 3.86 6.29
N ALA A 12 19.19 3.48 6.69
CA ALA A 12 19.81 2.20 6.36
C ALA A 12 20.46 1.58 7.59
N THR A 13 20.00 0.38 7.97
CA THR A 13 20.58 -0.44 9.04
C THR A 13 20.65 -1.89 8.63
N ASP A 14 21.46 -2.68 9.31
CA ASP A 14 21.47 -4.14 9.12
C ASP A 14 20.08 -4.72 9.31
N GLY A 15 19.76 -5.76 8.55
CA GLY A 15 18.47 -6.42 8.59
C GLY A 15 17.35 -5.71 7.83
N MET A 16 17.60 -4.60 7.15
CA MET A 16 16.61 -4.00 6.24
C MET A 16 16.43 -4.80 4.95
N LEU A 17 15.23 -4.73 4.38
CA LEU A 17 14.92 -5.35 3.10
C LEU A 17 15.32 -4.42 1.94
N HIS A 18 16.01 -5.01 0.95
CA HIS A 18 16.54 -4.27 -0.20
C HIS A 18 15.47 -3.65 -1.11
N PHE A 19 14.29 -4.27 -1.21
CA PHE A 19 13.26 -3.83 -2.15
C PHE A 19 12.74 -2.44 -1.82
N GLU A 20 12.32 -2.22 -0.58
CA GLU A 20 11.75 -0.94 -0.14
C GLU A 20 12.80 0.18 -0.12
N LEU A 21 14.05 -0.15 0.21
CA LEU A 21 15.17 0.80 0.17
C LEU A 21 15.46 1.24 -1.27
N ALA A 22 15.64 0.28 -2.17
CA ALA A 22 15.92 0.55 -3.58
C ALA A 22 14.75 1.28 -4.26
N LEU A 23 13.51 0.91 -3.93
CA LEU A 23 12.30 1.56 -4.44
C LEU A 23 12.25 3.04 -4.05
N ALA A 24 12.51 3.35 -2.77
CA ALA A 24 12.54 4.74 -2.32
C ALA A 24 13.65 5.53 -3.04
N TYR A 25 14.85 4.96 -3.14
CA TYR A 25 15.95 5.60 -3.86
C TYR A 25 15.62 5.82 -5.33
N GLU A 26 15.00 4.84 -6.01
CA GLU A 26 14.61 4.97 -7.42
C GLU A 26 13.59 6.10 -7.65
N VAL A 27 12.59 6.21 -6.76
CA VAL A 27 11.56 7.24 -6.90
C VAL A 27 12.12 8.65 -6.67
N PHE A 28 12.89 8.84 -5.59
CA PHE A 28 13.32 10.16 -5.15
C PHE A 28 14.71 10.56 -5.68
N GLY A 29 15.61 9.60 -5.87
CA GLY A 29 16.98 9.85 -6.31
C GLY A 29 17.14 10.07 -7.81
N SER A 30 16.15 9.68 -8.62
CA SER A 30 16.23 9.80 -10.08
C SER A 30 15.27 10.88 -10.58
N ALA A 31 15.82 12.06 -10.91
CA ALA A 31 15.01 13.14 -11.52
C ALA A 31 14.50 12.71 -12.90
N PRO A 32 13.19 12.87 -13.20
CA PRO A 32 12.69 12.64 -14.56
C PRO A 32 13.13 13.77 -15.50
N ASP A 33 13.66 13.45 -16.68
CA ASP A 33 14.13 14.43 -17.68
C ASP A 33 13.06 15.46 -18.08
N ALA A 34 11.80 15.08 -18.02
CA ALA A 34 10.67 15.93 -18.40
C ALA A 34 10.17 16.87 -17.29
N VAL A 35 10.79 16.84 -16.09
CA VAL A 35 10.38 17.68 -14.96
C VAL A 35 11.34 18.84 -14.79
N PRO A 36 10.94 20.06 -15.09
CA PRO A 36 11.79 21.24 -14.91
C PRO A 36 11.90 21.61 -13.41
N GLY A 37 13.10 22.04 -13.00
CA GLY A 37 13.36 22.56 -11.66
C GLY A 37 14.07 21.58 -10.75
N PRO A 38 14.30 21.97 -9.48
CA PRO A 38 15.02 21.13 -8.52
C PRO A 38 14.18 19.89 -8.19
N TRP A 39 14.85 18.74 -8.22
CA TRP A 39 14.33 17.47 -7.73
C TRP A 39 14.68 17.29 -6.25
N TYR A 40 14.42 16.13 -5.68
CA TYR A 40 14.82 15.85 -4.30
C TYR A 40 16.35 15.74 -4.16
N ASP A 41 16.87 16.20 -3.00
CA ASP A 41 18.22 15.90 -2.54
C ASP A 41 18.14 14.64 -1.66
N VAL A 42 18.54 13.49 -2.24
CA VAL A 42 18.40 12.19 -1.58
C VAL A 42 19.72 11.78 -0.92
N ARG A 43 19.63 11.38 0.36
CA ARG A 43 20.75 10.90 1.16
C ARG A 43 20.42 9.53 1.75
N VAL A 44 21.38 8.64 1.79
CA VAL A 44 21.29 7.37 2.52
C VAL A 44 22.05 7.53 3.82
N CYS A 45 21.36 7.32 4.95
CA CYS A 45 21.89 7.56 6.29
C CYS A 45 21.98 6.26 7.09
N GLY A 46 23.15 5.93 7.61
CA GLY A 46 23.40 4.73 8.43
C GLY A 46 24.65 4.88 9.28
N THR A 47 24.87 3.98 10.25
CA THR A 47 25.99 4.09 11.21
C THR A 47 27.32 3.56 10.66
N HIS A 48 27.30 2.64 9.70
CA HIS A 48 28.45 1.95 9.09
C HIS A 48 27.99 1.30 7.78
N PRO A 49 28.88 0.64 7.02
CA PRO A 49 28.45 -0.21 5.92
C PRO A 49 27.47 -1.27 6.41
N VAL A 50 26.29 -1.31 5.81
CA VAL A 50 25.18 -2.19 6.22
C VAL A 50 24.98 -3.32 5.24
N HIS A 51 24.49 -4.47 5.72
CA HIS A 51 24.09 -5.58 4.91
C HIS A 51 22.58 -5.56 4.69
N VAL A 52 22.19 -5.42 3.43
CA VAL A 52 20.80 -5.42 2.99
C VAL A 52 20.56 -6.69 2.17
N GLY A 53 20.19 -7.76 2.85
CA GLY A 53 20.21 -9.09 2.29
C GLY A 53 21.64 -9.56 1.96
N ARG A 54 21.93 -9.78 0.67
CA ARG A 54 23.29 -10.12 0.19
C ARG A 54 24.09 -8.93 -0.32
N PHE A 55 23.49 -7.74 -0.32
CA PHE A 55 24.15 -6.52 -0.77
C PHE A 55 24.85 -5.85 0.41
N ARG A 56 26.01 -5.27 0.13
CA ARG A 56 26.69 -4.35 1.03
C ARG A 56 26.38 -2.93 0.55
N LEU A 57 25.84 -2.11 1.42
CA LEU A 57 25.56 -0.71 1.19
C LEU A 57 26.47 0.12 2.07
N GLU A 58 27.06 1.16 1.50
CA GLU A 58 27.84 2.17 2.22
C GLU A 58 26.99 3.45 2.28
N PRO A 59 26.43 3.80 3.46
CA PRO A 59 25.68 5.03 3.61
C PRO A 59 26.58 6.26 3.43
N ASP A 60 26.06 7.31 2.80
CA ASP A 60 26.79 8.56 2.59
C ASP A 60 26.93 9.38 3.88
N HIS A 61 26.03 9.15 4.85
CA HIS A 61 25.90 9.94 6.07
C HIS A 61 25.54 9.06 7.28
N GLY A 62 25.81 9.57 8.50
CA GLY A 62 25.37 8.96 9.74
C GLY A 62 23.85 9.14 9.98
N LEU A 63 23.28 8.35 10.92
CA LEU A 63 21.86 8.45 11.30
C LEU A 63 21.50 9.83 11.91
N ASP A 64 22.46 10.56 12.48
CA ASP A 64 22.31 11.93 12.98
C ASP A 64 21.79 12.89 11.90
N ARG A 65 22.13 12.61 10.62
CA ARG A 65 21.72 13.44 9.48
C ARG A 65 20.26 13.25 9.07
N LEU A 66 19.53 12.30 9.68
CA LEU A 66 18.07 12.19 9.50
C LEU A 66 17.35 13.45 9.99
N ALA A 67 17.86 14.09 11.05
CA ALA A 67 17.29 15.30 11.63
C ALA A 67 17.38 16.56 10.73
N ASP A 68 18.25 16.53 9.72
CA ASP A 68 18.42 17.63 8.76
C ASP A 68 17.54 17.50 7.51
N ALA A 69 16.74 16.44 7.41
CA ALA A 69 15.95 16.16 6.22
C ALA A 69 14.50 16.67 6.35
N ASP A 70 13.92 17.12 5.22
CA ASP A 70 12.51 17.47 5.17
C ASP A 70 11.60 16.22 5.21
N THR A 71 12.11 15.09 4.70
CA THR A 71 11.42 13.79 4.74
C THR A 71 12.40 12.69 5.11
N VAL A 72 12.01 11.86 6.08
CA VAL A 72 12.73 10.63 6.47
C VAL A 72 11.93 9.42 6.01
N ILE A 73 12.57 8.50 5.31
CA ILE A 73 11.99 7.23 4.89
C ILE A 73 12.65 6.09 5.66
N VAL A 74 11.84 5.29 6.32
CA VAL A 74 12.23 4.08 7.03
C VAL A 74 11.80 2.86 6.23
N PRO A 75 12.72 2.17 5.54
CA PRO A 75 12.44 0.94 4.80
C PRO A 75 12.02 -0.22 5.71
N ALA A 76 11.64 -1.33 5.08
CA ALA A 76 11.21 -2.52 5.79
C ALA A 76 12.36 -3.20 6.55
N LEU A 77 12.08 -3.65 7.78
CA LEU A 77 12.92 -4.58 8.55
C LEU A 77 12.55 -6.03 8.21
N ALA A 78 13.53 -6.92 8.14
CA ALA A 78 13.33 -8.34 7.83
C ALA A 78 12.72 -9.09 9.00
N ASP A 79 13.13 -8.78 10.22
CA ASP A 79 12.63 -9.38 11.44
C ASP A 79 11.75 -8.38 12.22
N VAL A 80 10.52 -8.76 12.46
CA VAL A 80 9.54 -7.96 13.23
C VAL A 80 9.39 -8.45 14.67
N ASP A 81 9.94 -9.62 15.00
CA ASP A 81 9.89 -10.19 16.33
C ASP A 81 10.98 -9.58 17.22
N GLU A 82 12.07 -9.13 16.63
CA GLU A 82 13.12 -8.39 17.31
C GLU A 82 12.71 -6.91 17.56
N GLU A 83 13.32 -6.31 18.59
CA GLU A 83 13.19 -4.87 18.83
C GLU A 83 13.93 -4.10 17.72
N PRO A 84 13.32 -3.04 17.15
CA PRO A 84 14.03 -2.17 16.22
C PRO A 84 15.31 -1.60 16.84
N PRO A 85 16.37 -1.39 16.03
CA PRO A 85 17.62 -0.80 16.54
C PRO A 85 17.37 0.52 17.25
N ILE A 86 17.85 0.65 18.48
CA ILE A 86 17.54 1.79 19.35
C ILE A 86 18.08 3.11 18.78
N ASP A 87 19.26 3.09 18.17
CA ASP A 87 19.87 4.23 17.52
C ASP A 87 19.02 4.74 16.33
N LEU A 88 18.43 3.84 15.55
CA LEU A 88 17.50 4.20 14.50
C LEU A 88 16.19 4.78 15.07
N VAL A 89 15.65 4.18 16.13
CA VAL A 89 14.43 4.67 16.79
C VAL A 89 14.62 6.10 17.32
N GLU A 90 15.74 6.35 17.97
CA GLU A 90 16.08 7.68 18.52
C GLU A 90 16.32 8.71 17.40
N ALA A 91 17.05 8.33 16.35
CA ALA A 91 17.29 9.21 15.22
C ALA A 91 16.01 9.60 14.47
N VAL A 92 15.06 8.65 14.28
CA VAL A 92 13.77 8.89 13.65
C VAL A 92 12.88 9.80 14.54
N ARG A 93 12.90 9.60 15.85
CA ARG A 93 12.18 10.47 16.80
C ARG A 93 12.71 11.90 16.72
N THR A 94 14.03 12.07 16.80
CA THR A 94 14.71 13.38 16.73
C THR A 94 14.39 14.09 15.41
N ALA A 95 14.41 13.36 14.30
CA ALA A 95 14.05 13.93 12.99
C ALA A 95 12.60 14.45 12.97
N HIS A 96 11.66 13.68 13.52
CA HIS A 96 10.26 14.12 13.61
C HIS A 96 10.09 15.35 14.51
N GLU A 97 10.76 15.39 15.66
CA GLU A 97 10.76 16.54 16.59
C GLU A 97 11.39 17.78 15.94
N SER A 98 12.34 17.61 15.02
CA SER A 98 12.94 18.66 14.21
C SER A 98 12.02 19.16 13.06
N GLY A 99 10.86 18.53 12.87
CA GLY A 99 9.86 18.93 11.88
C GLY A 99 9.85 18.09 10.59
N ALA A 100 10.68 17.05 10.49
CA ALA A 100 10.69 16.16 9.34
C ALA A 100 9.36 15.40 9.20
N ARG A 101 8.92 15.21 7.96
CA ARG A 101 7.90 14.23 7.61
C ARG A 101 8.51 12.83 7.68
N VAL A 102 7.90 11.93 8.45
CA VAL A 102 8.41 10.56 8.64
C VAL A 102 7.52 9.56 7.93
N VAL A 103 8.13 8.69 7.15
CA VAL A 103 7.45 7.74 6.25
C VAL A 103 7.99 6.34 6.51
N SER A 104 7.12 5.38 6.79
CA SER A 104 7.51 3.98 6.86
C SER A 104 7.00 3.18 5.67
N LEU A 105 7.84 2.28 5.20
CA LEU A 105 7.51 1.32 4.16
C LEU A 105 7.44 -0.09 4.78
N CYS A 106 6.30 -0.78 4.62
CA CYS A 106 6.10 -2.14 5.11
C CYS A 106 6.33 -2.26 6.63
N THR A 107 7.23 -3.13 7.05
CA THR A 107 7.61 -3.38 8.45
C THR A 107 8.44 -2.26 9.09
N GLY A 108 8.89 -1.27 8.33
CA GLY A 108 9.49 -0.04 8.89
C GLY A 108 8.57 0.69 9.88
N VAL A 109 7.27 0.42 9.85
CA VAL A 109 6.28 0.94 10.79
C VAL A 109 6.59 0.58 12.25
N PHE A 110 7.27 -0.54 12.51
CA PHE A 110 7.67 -0.94 13.86
C PHE A 110 8.68 0.04 14.47
N VAL A 111 9.54 0.64 13.66
CA VAL A 111 10.45 1.71 14.11
C VAL A 111 9.65 2.97 14.53
N LEU A 112 8.66 3.37 13.72
CA LEU A 112 7.82 4.53 14.02
C LEU A 112 6.97 4.30 15.27
N ALA A 113 6.47 3.07 15.45
CA ALA A 113 5.70 2.70 16.63
C ALA A 113 6.58 2.68 17.89
N ALA A 114 7.80 2.13 17.82
CA ALA A 114 8.79 2.15 18.90
C ALA A 114 9.23 3.59 19.25
N ALA A 115 9.32 4.47 18.26
CA ALA A 115 9.57 5.90 18.46
C ALA A 115 8.38 6.65 19.11
N GLY A 116 7.20 6.01 19.26
CA GLY A 116 5.99 6.63 19.80
C GLY A 116 5.24 7.55 18.83
N LEU A 117 5.66 7.60 17.56
CA LEU A 117 5.10 8.51 16.55
C LEU A 117 3.71 8.10 16.05
N LEU A 118 3.26 6.90 16.38
CA LEU A 118 1.97 6.36 15.92
C LEU A 118 0.91 6.29 17.03
N ASP A 119 1.21 6.74 18.23
CA ASP A 119 0.29 6.71 19.37
C ASP A 119 -0.97 7.53 19.09
N GLY A 120 -2.14 6.87 19.14
CA GLY A 120 -3.44 7.49 18.85
C GLY A 120 -3.71 7.70 17.35
N LEU A 121 -2.78 7.35 16.46
CA LEU A 121 -2.93 7.50 15.03
C LEU A 121 -3.36 6.18 14.36
N ARG A 122 -3.92 6.30 13.14
CA ARG A 122 -4.08 5.16 12.23
C ARG A 122 -2.76 4.83 11.57
N ALA A 123 -2.49 3.55 11.39
CA ALA A 123 -1.32 3.08 10.66
C ALA A 123 -1.63 1.80 9.88
N THR A 124 -0.84 1.52 8.87
CA THR A 124 -0.87 0.23 8.18
C THR A 124 0.53 -0.34 8.02
N THR A 125 0.59 -1.63 7.81
CA THR A 125 1.79 -2.40 7.48
C THR A 125 1.41 -3.52 6.51
N HIS A 126 2.38 -4.33 6.12
CA HIS A 126 2.12 -5.53 5.35
C HIS A 126 1.09 -6.42 6.09
N TRP A 127 0.10 -6.92 5.37
CA TRP A 127 -1.02 -7.70 5.92
C TRP A 127 -0.59 -8.82 6.87
N ALA A 128 0.56 -9.48 6.60
CA ALA A 128 1.08 -10.56 7.44
C ALA A 128 1.51 -10.09 8.85
N HIS A 129 1.74 -8.79 9.04
CA HIS A 129 2.29 -8.24 10.28
C HIS A 129 1.32 -7.31 11.02
N THR A 130 0.10 -7.13 10.53
CA THR A 130 -0.91 -6.24 11.14
C THR A 130 -1.31 -6.67 12.54
N THR A 131 -1.46 -7.99 12.74
CA THR A 131 -1.79 -8.57 14.06
C THR A 131 -0.64 -8.38 15.06
N ALA A 132 0.60 -8.60 14.64
CA ALA A 132 1.78 -8.40 15.48
C ALA A 132 1.94 -6.92 15.87
N LEU A 133 1.76 -6.00 14.92
CA LEU A 133 1.81 -4.56 15.17
C LEU A 133 0.75 -4.13 16.20
N ALA A 134 -0.51 -4.56 16.02
CA ALA A 134 -1.59 -4.23 16.94
C ALA A 134 -1.39 -4.80 18.35
N ALA A 135 -0.85 -6.02 18.45
CA ALA A 135 -0.58 -6.66 19.74
C ALA A 135 0.56 -5.97 20.49
N ARG A 136 1.65 -5.59 19.78
CA ARG A 136 2.84 -4.99 20.38
C ARG A 136 2.66 -3.51 20.72
N TYR A 137 1.88 -2.78 19.92
CA TYR A 137 1.64 -1.35 20.07
C TYR A 137 0.14 -1.04 20.16
N PRO A 138 -0.51 -1.32 21.31
CA PRO A 138 -1.97 -1.24 21.44
C PRO A 138 -2.55 0.20 21.36
N ARG A 139 -1.70 1.23 21.40
CA ARG A 139 -2.11 2.63 21.18
C ARG A 139 -2.20 3.00 19.69
N VAL A 140 -1.76 2.13 18.80
CA VAL A 140 -1.84 2.34 17.35
C VAL A 140 -3.14 1.73 16.81
N THR A 141 -3.90 2.51 16.04
CA THR A 141 -5.07 1.99 15.33
C THR A 141 -4.63 1.36 14.00
N VAL A 142 -4.41 0.05 14.00
CA VAL A 142 -3.94 -0.66 12.81
C VAL A 142 -5.09 -0.89 11.83
N ASP A 143 -4.92 -0.44 10.58
CA ASP A 143 -5.85 -0.67 9.47
C ASP A 143 -5.23 -1.67 8.48
N PRO A 144 -5.70 -2.93 8.45
CA PRO A 144 -5.12 -3.98 7.61
C PRO A 144 -5.51 -3.89 6.13
N ASP A 145 -6.56 -3.11 5.81
CA ASP A 145 -7.21 -3.14 4.50
C ASP A 145 -6.77 -2.04 3.55
N VAL A 146 -5.81 -1.19 3.94
CA VAL A 146 -5.40 -0.03 3.16
C VAL A 146 -3.97 -0.16 2.62
N LEU A 147 -3.69 0.47 1.48
CA LEU A 147 -2.35 0.48 0.88
C LEU A 147 -1.41 1.39 1.68
N TYR A 148 -1.89 2.54 2.10
CA TYR A 148 -1.16 3.49 2.93
C TYR A 148 -2.11 4.39 3.74
N VAL A 149 -1.58 4.93 4.81
CA VAL A 149 -2.23 5.93 5.67
C VAL A 149 -1.38 7.19 5.67
N ASP A 150 -2.02 8.34 5.47
CA ASP A 150 -1.42 9.67 5.53
C ASP A 150 -2.03 10.43 6.72
N ASN A 151 -1.22 10.66 7.77
CA ASN A 151 -1.58 11.48 8.93
C ASN A 151 -0.90 12.86 8.88
N GLY A 152 -0.50 13.35 7.68
CA GLY A 152 0.16 14.64 7.53
C GLY A 152 1.68 14.54 7.64
N SER A 153 2.23 14.54 8.84
CA SER A 153 3.68 14.43 9.10
C SER A 153 4.16 12.98 9.27
N VAL A 154 3.27 12.03 9.55
CA VAL A 154 3.61 10.62 9.71
C VAL A 154 2.79 9.77 8.75
N LEU A 155 3.46 9.03 7.88
CA LEU A 155 2.82 8.21 6.86
C LEU A 155 3.33 6.76 6.94
N THR A 156 2.43 5.81 6.66
CA THR A 156 2.75 4.37 6.69
C THR A 156 2.19 3.67 5.47
N SER A 157 2.89 2.66 4.94
CA SER A 157 2.39 1.85 3.83
C SER A 157 2.49 0.36 4.08
N ALA A 158 1.66 -0.39 3.36
CA ALA A 158 1.66 -1.85 3.38
C ALA A 158 2.92 -2.50 2.77
N GLY A 159 3.81 -1.70 2.21
CA GLY A 159 5.03 -2.22 1.59
C GLY A 159 4.82 -2.82 0.20
N LYS A 160 5.88 -3.38 -0.36
CA LYS A 160 5.90 -3.94 -1.71
C LYS A 160 5.33 -2.92 -2.74
N ALA A 161 4.40 -3.33 -3.60
CA ALA A 161 3.79 -2.43 -4.56
C ALA A 161 3.07 -1.23 -3.91
N ALA A 162 2.56 -1.35 -2.68
CA ALA A 162 1.94 -0.25 -1.96
C ALA A 162 2.95 0.80 -1.47
N ALA A 163 4.23 0.43 -1.29
CA ALA A 163 5.30 1.39 -1.04
C ALA A 163 5.47 2.36 -2.23
N MET A 164 5.37 1.84 -3.46
CA MET A 164 5.39 2.66 -4.67
C MET A 164 4.23 3.67 -4.70
N ASP A 165 3.02 3.23 -4.30
CA ASP A 165 1.86 4.13 -4.25
C ASP A 165 2.05 5.26 -3.25
N LEU A 166 2.61 4.96 -2.07
CA LEU A 166 2.92 5.99 -1.09
C LEU A 166 4.02 6.95 -1.59
N CYS A 167 5.09 6.44 -2.20
CA CYS A 167 6.14 7.29 -2.77
C CYS A 167 5.57 8.20 -3.88
N LEU A 168 4.73 7.68 -4.78
CA LEU A 168 4.06 8.49 -5.81
C LEU A 168 3.06 9.49 -5.21
N HIS A 169 2.40 9.14 -4.09
CA HIS A 169 1.56 10.07 -3.34
C HIS A 169 2.37 11.24 -2.79
N LEU A 170 3.57 10.99 -2.26
CA LEU A 170 4.49 12.04 -1.80
C LEU A 170 4.94 12.94 -2.95
N VAL A 171 5.37 12.38 -4.07
CA VAL A 171 5.71 13.16 -5.27
C VAL A 171 4.52 14.03 -5.73
N ARG A 172 3.30 13.49 -5.65
CA ARG A 172 2.08 14.24 -5.98
C ARG A 172 1.82 15.40 -5.04
N ARG A 173 2.08 15.22 -3.73
CA ARG A 173 1.95 16.29 -2.73
C ARG A 173 3.00 17.39 -2.94
N ASP A 174 4.23 17.00 -3.23
CA ASP A 174 5.38 17.91 -3.26
C ASP A 174 5.54 18.61 -4.61
N HIS A 175 5.30 17.91 -5.72
CA HIS A 175 5.54 18.39 -7.09
C HIS A 175 4.28 18.42 -7.97
N GLY A 176 3.13 18.04 -7.41
CA GLY A 176 1.85 18.05 -8.11
C GLY A 176 1.57 16.80 -8.97
N PRO A 177 0.30 16.66 -9.43
CA PRO A 177 -0.17 15.45 -10.11
C PRO A 177 0.50 15.21 -11.48
N ALA A 178 0.85 16.25 -12.20
CA ALA A 178 1.50 16.12 -13.51
C ALA A 178 2.88 15.44 -13.37
N THR A 179 3.68 15.87 -12.40
CA THR A 179 4.99 15.32 -12.10
C THR A 179 4.89 13.86 -11.63
N ALA A 180 3.95 13.57 -10.72
CA ALA A 180 3.72 12.20 -10.27
C ALA A 180 3.34 11.25 -11.43
N ASN A 181 2.56 11.73 -12.42
CA ASN A 181 2.23 10.96 -13.61
C ASN A 181 3.44 10.69 -14.51
N VAL A 182 4.39 11.63 -14.61
CA VAL A 182 5.65 11.42 -15.34
C VAL A 182 6.48 10.34 -14.67
N VAL A 183 6.65 10.41 -13.33
CA VAL A 183 7.36 9.39 -12.55
C VAL A 183 6.71 8.02 -12.69
N ALA A 184 5.38 7.92 -12.53
CA ALA A 184 4.64 6.68 -12.66
C ALA A 184 4.82 6.04 -14.05
N ARG A 185 4.82 6.85 -15.11
CA ARG A 185 5.05 6.37 -16.49
C ARG A 185 6.47 5.82 -16.65
N ARG A 186 7.49 6.51 -16.10
CA ARG A 186 8.88 6.03 -16.12
C ARG A 186 9.01 4.67 -15.42
N LEU A 187 8.29 4.50 -14.31
CA LEU A 187 8.32 3.28 -13.49
C LEU A 187 7.35 2.19 -14.00
N VAL A 188 6.60 2.47 -15.10
CA VAL A 188 5.64 1.54 -15.71
C VAL A 188 4.58 1.08 -14.70
N VAL A 189 4.08 2.01 -13.89
CA VAL A 189 3.05 1.74 -12.88
C VAL A 189 1.84 2.67 -13.07
N PRO A 190 0.66 2.30 -12.54
CA PRO A 190 -0.50 3.18 -12.55
C PRO A 190 -0.19 4.51 -11.86
N PRO A 191 -0.61 5.65 -12.43
CA PRO A 191 -0.24 6.97 -11.91
C PRO A 191 -0.83 7.29 -10.54
N HIS A 192 -1.85 6.56 -10.11
CA HIS A 192 -2.48 6.77 -8.82
C HIS A 192 -3.29 5.54 -8.38
N ARG A 193 -2.99 5.05 -7.17
CA ARG A 193 -3.89 4.21 -6.38
C ARG A 193 -4.20 4.91 -5.06
N ALA A 194 -5.50 4.99 -4.72
CA ALA A 194 -5.89 5.60 -3.45
C ALA A 194 -5.41 4.76 -2.26
N GLY A 195 -4.88 5.41 -1.23
CA GLY A 195 -4.39 4.72 -0.02
C GLY A 195 -5.41 3.79 0.63
N GLY A 196 -6.69 4.16 0.61
CA GLY A 196 -7.79 3.34 1.11
C GLY A 196 -8.19 2.14 0.23
N GLN A 197 -7.45 1.84 -0.84
CA GLN A 197 -7.65 0.63 -1.63
C GLN A 197 -7.08 -0.57 -0.86
N ALA A 198 -7.83 -1.69 -0.86
CA ALA A 198 -7.44 -2.90 -0.15
C ALA A 198 -6.09 -3.45 -0.63
N GLN A 199 -5.26 -3.90 0.32
CA GLN A 199 -4.08 -4.70 0.02
C GLN A 199 -4.50 -5.95 -0.75
N PHE A 200 -3.67 -6.44 -1.67
CA PHE A 200 -3.87 -7.71 -2.36
C PHE A 200 -3.70 -8.86 -1.36
N VAL A 201 -4.70 -9.07 -0.53
CA VAL A 201 -4.80 -10.27 0.27
C VAL A 201 -5.63 -11.26 -0.56
N SER A 202 -5.01 -12.32 -1.05
CA SER A 202 -5.75 -13.56 -1.23
C SER A 202 -6.18 -13.91 0.18
N THR A 203 -7.47 -13.69 0.48
CA THR A 203 -8.02 -13.97 1.81
C THR A 203 -7.59 -15.38 2.20
N PRO A 204 -6.85 -15.59 3.29
CA PRO A 204 -6.66 -16.93 3.78
C PRO A 204 -8.06 -17.47 4.04
N VAL A 205 -8.49 -18.43 3.22
CA VAL A 205 -9.65 -19.24 3.60
C VAL A 205 -9.22 -19.86 4.92
N PRO A 206 -9.96 -19.64 6.02
CA PRO A 206 -9.57 -20.23 7.30
C PRO A 206 -9.29 -21.70 7.08
N ALA A 207 -8.10 -22.17 7.40
CA ALA A 207 -7.70 -23.58 7.26
C ALA A 207 -8.44 -24.48 8.29
N GLN A 208 -9.41 -23.93 9.02
CA GLN A 208 -10.25 -24.68 9.94
C GLN A 208 -11.39 -25.32 9.15
N ASP A 209 -11.37 -26.63 9.09
CA ASP A 209 -12.51 -27.44 8.62
C ASP A 209 -13.78 -27.01 9.36
N GLY A 210 -14.82 -26.61 8.60
CA GLY A 210 -16.11 -26.19 9.14
C GLY A 210 -16.32 -24.67 9.25
N HIS A 211 -15.38 -23.79 8.85
CA HIS A 211 -15.68 -22.38 8.83
C HIS A 211 -16.63 -22.01 7.67
N PRO A 212 -17.75 -21.29 7.91
CA PRO A 212 -18.79 -21.05 6.91
C PRO A 212 -18.30 -20.39 5.60
N LEU A 213 -17.20 -19.63 5.66
CA LEU A 213 -16.63 -18.98 4.48
C LEU A 213 -15.73 -19.88 3.64
N THR A 214 -15.27 -21.02 4.17
CA THR A 214 -14.35 -21.94 3.47
C THR A 214 -14.97 -22.46 2.15
N GLU A 215 -16.22 -22.82 2.17
CA GLU A 215 -16.96 -23.27 0.97
C GLU A 215 -17.62 -22.12 0.22
N LEU A 216 -18.01 -21.06 0.94
CA LEU A 216 -18.73 -19.93 0.35
C LEU A 216 -17.87 -19.14 -0.62
N LEU A 217 -16.63 -18.80 -0.25
CA LEU A 217 -15.78 -17.93 -1.08
C LEU A 217 -15.44 -18.57 -2.45
N PRO A 218 -15.01 -19.83 -2.55
CA PRO A 218 -14.84 -20.50 -3.84
C PRO A 218 -16.14 -20.58 -4.64
N TRP A 219 -17.26 -20.86 -3.97
CA TRP A 219 -18.58 -20.92 -4.63
C TRP A 219 -18.95 -19.59 -5.28
N VAL A 220 -18.70 -18.45 -4.62
CA VAL A 220 -18.92 -17.11 -5.17
C VAL A 220 -17.99 -16.82 -6.33
N MET A 221 -16.71 -17.18 -6.22
CA MET A 221 -15.71 -16.95 -7.29
C MET A 221 -16.11 -17.58 -8.62
N HIS A 222 -16.75 -18.76 -8.60
CA HIS A 222 -17.27 -19.43 -9.79
C HIS A 222 -18.60 -18.85 -10.33
N ARG A 223 -19.17 -17.80 -9.65
CA ARG A 223 -20.48 -17.22 -9.97
C ARG A 223 -20.49 -15.71 -9.94
N LEU A 224 -19.32 -15.10 -10.18
CA LEU A 224 -19.20 -13.62 -10.13
C LEU A 224 -20.09 -12.93 -11.17
N ASP A 225 -20.35 -13.59 -12.29
CA ASP A 225 -21.24 -13.14 -13.38
C ASP A 225 -22.72 -13.09 -12.97
N GLN A 226 -23.13 -13.83 -11.93
CA GLN A 226 -24.51 -13.94 -11.51
C GLN A 226 -24.92 -12.77 -10.59
N PRO A 227 -26.23 -12.41 -10.56
CA PRO A 227 -26.75 -11.37 -9.68
C PRO A 227 -26.84 -11.85 -8.23
N LEU A 228 -25.69 -11.97 -7.56
CA LEU A 228 -25.59 -12.39 -6.16
C LEU A 228 -25.89 -11.22 -5.22
N THR A 229 -26.80 -11.45 -4.26
CA THR A 229 -27.11 -10.56 -3.15
C THR A 229 -26.45 -11.03 -1.85
N VAL A 230 -26.36 -10.15 -0.84
CA VAL A 230 -25.87 -10.54 0.50
C VAL A 230 -26.75 -11.62 1.12
N GLU A 231 -28.05 -11.59 0.84
CA GLU A 231 -29.03 -12.59 1.29
C GLU A 231 -28.77 -13.95 0.65
N ASP A 232 -28.38 -14.01 -0.63
CA ASP A 232 -28.06 -15.28 -1.31
C ASP A 232 -26.76 -15.87 -0.69
N LEU A 233 -25.76 -15.04 -0.42
CA LEU A 233 -24.55 -15.47 0.26
C LEU A 233 -24.83 -16.00 1.67
N ALA A 234 -25.67 -15.31 2.43
CA ALA A 234 -26.06 -15.71 3.78
C ALA A 234 -26.81 -17.05 3.76
N ARG A 235 -27.76 -17.20 2.84
CA ARG A 235 -28.53 -18.45 2.65
C ARG A 235 -27.60 -19.61 2.27
N ARG A 236 -26.65 -19.39 1.37
CA ARG A 236 -25.66 -20.41 0.95
C ARG A 236 -24.77 -20.87 2.08
N ALA A 237 -24.43 -19.97 3.01
CA ALA A 237 -23.60 -20.26 4.19
C ALA A 237 -24.42 -20.75 5.41
N ASN A 238 -25.73 -20.91 5.30
CA ASN A 238 -26.64 -21.19 6.42
C ASN A 238 -26.52 -20.18 7.58
N LEU A 239 -26.38 -18.90 7.25
CA LEU A 239 -26.23 -17.80 8.21
C LEU A 239 -27.31 -16.74 7.98
N SER A 240 -27.59 -15.94 9.01
CA SER A 240 -28.24 -14.65 8.80
C SER A 240 -27.29 -13.64 8.16
N SER A 241 -27.83 -12.61 7.46
CA SER A 241 -27.00 -11.55 6.85
C SER A 241 -26.11 -10.84 7.88
N ARG A 242 -26.56 -10.69 9.14
CA ARG A 242 -25.79 -10.11 10.24
C ARG A 242 -24.62 -11.03 10.67
N GLN A 243 -24.84 -12.33 10.78
CA GLN A 243 -23.79 -13.31 11.09
C GLN A 243 -22.78 -13.37 9.96
N LEU A 244 -23.24 -13.43 8.70
CA LEU A 244 -22.36 -13.40 7.52
C LEU A 244 -21.48 -12.15 7.54
N ALA A 245 -22.05 -10.95 7.75
CA ALA A 245 -21.29 -9.70 7.79
C ALA A 245 -20.22 -9.71 8.91
N ARG A 246 -20.52 -10.30 10.07
CA ARG A 246 -19.57 -10.46 11.17
C ARG A 246 -18.43 -11.41 10.78
N HIS A 247 -18.74 -12.57 10.21
CA HIS A 247 -17.73 -13.53 9.74
C HIS A 247 -16.88 -12.96 8.61
N PHE A 248 -17.49 -12.26 7.65
CA PHE A 248 -16.71 -11.59 6.61
C PHE A 248 -15.74 -10.56 7.21
N ARG A 249 -16.20 -9.74 8.13
CA ARG A 249 -15.37 -8.72 8.76
C ARG A 249 -14.22 -9.32 9.57
N SER A 250 -14.44 -10.43 10.29
CA SER A 250 -13.40 -11.11 11.07
C SER A 250 -12.36 -11.83 10.20
N VAL A 251 -12.74 -12.33 9.01
CA VAL A 251 -11.86 -13.11 8.13
C VAL A 251 -11.25 -12.25 7.02
N THR A 252 -12.04 -11.33 6.44
CA THR A 252 -11.64 -10.56 5.26
C THR A 252 -11.41 -9.07 5.55
N GLY A 253 -11.68 -8.62 6.77
CA GLY A 253 -11.62 -7.20 7.16
C GLY A 253 -12.74 -6.33 6.57
N THR A 254 -13.54 -6.86 5.62
CA THR A 254 -14.50 -6.07 4.83
C THR A 254 -15.92 -6.61 4.89
N THR A 255 -16.89 -5.94 4.26
CA THR A 255 -18.27 -6.44 4.16
C THR A 255 -18.43 -7.41 2.97
N PRO A 256 -19.41 -8.34 3.02
CA PRO A 256 -19.69 -9.25 1.91
C PRO A 256 -19.88 -8.54 0.57
N LEU A 257 -20.64 -7.44 0.55
CA LEU A 257 -20.88 -6.66 -0.67
C LEU A 257 -19.59 -5.99 -1.20
N GLN A 258 -18.80 -5.40 -0.31
CA GLN A 258 -17.54 -4.75 -0.70
C GLN A 258 -16.56 -5.79 -1.26
N TRP A 259 -16.46 -6.95 -0.62
CA TRP A 259 -15.63 -8.05 -1.09
C TRP A 259 -16.09 -8.53 -2.48
N LEU A 260 -17.40 -8.76 -2.68
CA LEU A 260 -17.98 -9.18 -3.96
C LEU A 260 -17.65 -8.17 -5.08
N LEU A 261 -17.84 -6.87 -4.80
CA LEU A 261 -17.51 -5.80 -5.75
C LEU A 261 -16.01 -5.81 -6.11
N THR A 262 -15.14 -6.02 -5.14
CA THR A 262 -13.69 -6.11 -5.38
C THR A 262 -13.36 -7.29 -6.31
N GLN A 263 -13.94 -8.47 -6.08
CA GLN A 263 -13.71 -9.63 -6.96
C GLN A 263 -14.24 -9.39 -8.39
N ARG A 264 -15.40 -8.75 -8.53
CA ARG A 264 -15.95 -8.37 -9.84
C ARG A 264 -15.09 -7.37 -10.60
N ILE A 265 -14.50 -6.39 -9.90
CA ILE A 265 -13.56 -5.44 -10.52
C ILE A 265 -12.29 -6.16 -10.98
N ARG A 266 -11.76 -7.10 -10.18
CA ARG A 266 -10.62 -7.94 -10.60
C ARG A 266 -10.93 -8.74 -11.85
N ARG A 267 -12.09 -9.38 -11.88
CA ARG A 267 -12.54 -10.11 -13.07
C ARG A 267 -12.67 -9.21 -14.30
N ALA A 268 -13.14 -7.98 -14.12
CA ALA A 268 -13.18 -6.99 -15.20
C ALA A 268 -11.78 -6.59 -15.67
N GLN A 269 -10.79 -6.45 -14.77
CA GLN A 269 -9.39 -6.19 -15.14
C GLN A 269 -8.82 -7.33 -16.00
N GLU A 270 -8.96 -8.59 -15.56
CA GLU A 270 -8.52 -9.77 -16.30
C GLU A 270 -9.10 -9.81 -17.74
N LEU A 271 -10.41 -9.50 -17.86
CA LEU A 271 -11.09 -9.47 -19.15
C LEU A 271 -10.63 -8.29 -20.03
N LEU A 272 -10.38 -7.12 -19.43
CA LEU A 272 -9.84 -5.94 -20.13
C LEU A 272 -8.42 -6.18 -20.67
N GLU A 273 -7.62 -6.94 -19.94
CA GLU A 273 -6.23 -7.27 -20.31
C GLU A 273 -6.16 -8.41 -21.34
N GLY A 274 -7.05 -9.40 -21.19
CA GLY A 274 -6.99 -10.65 -21.95
C GLY A 274 -7.91 -10.76 -23.17
N THR A 275 -8.89 -9.83 -23.37
CA THR A 275 -9.90 -9.94 -24.43
C THR A 275 -10.16 -8.63 -25.16
N ASP A 276 -10.75 -8.76 -26.37
CA ASP A 276 -11.28 -7.63 -27.18
C ASP A 276 -12.75 -7.30 -26.87
N ASP A 277 -13.33 -7.95 -25.91
CA ASP A 277 -14.74 -7.81 -25.58
C ASP A 277 -15.14 -6.34 -25.32
N SER A 278 -16.37 -5.99 -25.70
CA SER A 278 -16.90 -4.66 -25.40
C SER A 278 -17.04 -4.44 -23.90
N ILE A 279 -17.01 -3.17 -23.48
CA ILE A 279 -17.21 -2.84 -22.04
C ILE A 279 -18.54 -3.37 -21.52
N ASP A 280 -19.59 -3.45 -22.35
CA ASP A 280 -20.88 -4.03 -21.99
C ASP A 280 -20.79 -5.54 -21.77
N THR A 281 -20.07 -6.25 -22.65
CA THR A 281 -19.81 -7.69 -22.51
C THR A 281 -19.02 -7.96 -21.22
N ILE A 282 -17.96 -7.20 -20.98
CA ILE A 282 -17.15 -7.32 -19.75
C ILE A 282 -17.96 -7.00 -18.51
N ALA A 283 -18.82 -5.97 -18.55
CA ALA A 283 -19.68 -5.65 -17.41
C ALA A 283 -20.61 -6.81 -17.05
N SER A 284 -21.18 -7.47 -18.05
CA SER A 284 -22.01 -8.67 -17.86
C SER A 284 -21.20 -9.84 -17.33
N ALA A 285 -20.06 -10.16 -17.95
CA ALA A 285 -19.20 -11.30 -17.60
C ALA A 285 -18.54 -11.14 -16.22
N ALA A 286 -18.36 -9.88 -15.75
CA ALA A 286 -17.87 -9.56 -14.41
C ALA A 286 -18.99 -9.38 -13.39
N GLY A 287 -20.27 -9.61 -13.74
CA GLY A 287 -21.43 -9.49 -12.86
C GLY A 287 -21.73 -8.05 -12.41
N MET A 288 -21.29 -7.06 -13.15
CA MET A 288 -21.56 -5.63 -12.88
C MET A 288 -22.88 -5.15 -13.50
N GLY A 289 -23.53 -5.99 -14.29
CA GLY A 289 -24.81 -5.76 -14.95
C GLY A 289 -24.72 -4.83 -16.15
N THR A 290 -24.27 -3.58 -15.99
CA THR A 290 -24.19 -2.58 -17.07
C THR A 290 -22.81 -1.93 -17.15
N ALA A 291 -22.44 -1.48 -18.36
CA ALA A 291 -21.20 -0.70 -18.57
C ALA A 291 -21.15 0.56 -17.68
N THR A 292 -22.27 1.21 -17.44
CA THR A 292 -22.36 2.39 -16.55
C THR A 292 -21.99 2.03 -15.11
N THR A 293 -22.51 0.93 -14.60
CA THR A 293 -22.18 0.42 -13.26
C THR A 293 -20.71 0.03 -13.17
N LEU A 294 -20.20 -0.69 -14.19
CA LEU A 294 -18.80 -1.05 -14.27
C LEU A 294 -17.92 0.22 -14.28
N ARG A 295 -18.15 1.17 -15.17
CA ARG A 295 -17.35 2.42 -15.26
C ARG A 295 -17.29 3.16 -13.93
N ARG A 296 -18.42 3.30 -13.24
CA ARG A 296 -18.50 3.99 -11.94
C ARG A 296 -17.66 3.28 -10.86
N HIS A 297 -17.85 1.97 -10.69
CA HIS A 297 -17.14 1.21 -9.66
C HIS A 297 -15.66 1.02 -10.02
N PHE A 298 -15.35 0.76 -11.28
CA PHE A 298 -13.99 0.58 -11.77
C PHE A 298 -13.18 1.89 -11.58
N HIS A 299 -13.72 3.03 -12.00
CA HIS A 299 -13.05 4.33 -11.81
C HIS A 299 -12.84 4.63 -10.32
N ARG A 300 -13.84 4.37 -9.47
CA ARG A 300 -13.71 4.57 -8.02
C ARG A 300 -12.63 3.67 -7.39
N THR A 301 -12.46 2.45 -7.89
CA THR A 301 -11.53 1.45 -7.31
C THR A 301 -10.14 1.53 -7.93
N ILE A 302 -10.05 1.74 -9.24
CA ILE A 302 -8.80 1.69 -10.02
C ILE A 302 -8.25 3.09 -10.31
N GLY A 303 -9.08 4.13 -10.22
CA GLY A 303 -8.69 5.52 -10.45
C GLY A 303 -8.76 5.97 -11.92
N VAL A 304 -8.94 5.04 -12.86
CA VAL A 304 -9.07 5.33 -14.30
C VAL A 304 -10.27 4.62 -14.91
N PRO A 305 -10.85 5.12 -16.02
CA PRO A 305 -11.91 4.42 -16.73
C PRO A 305 -11.44 3.08 -17.35
N PRO A 306 -12.35 2.09 -17.53
CA PRO A 306 -12.01 0.78 -18.14
C PRO A 306 -11.34 0.88 -19.50
N ASP A 307 -11.80 1.79 -20.37
CA ASP A 307 -11.23 1.97 -21.71
C ASP A 307 -9.80 2.50 -21.65
N THR A 308 -9.49 3.40 -20.71
CA THR A 308 -8.14 3.91 -20.47
C THR A 308 -7.26 2.82 -19.90
N TYR A 309 -7.77 2.05 -18.95
CA TYR A 309 -7.07 0.90 -18.36
C TYR A 309 -6.68 -0.11 -19.45
N ARG A 310 -7.61 -0.52 -20.30
CA ARG A 310 -7.33 -1.45 -21.43
C ARG A 310 -6.17 -0.96 -22.30
N ARG A 311 -6.20 0.30 -22.74
CA ARG A 311 -5.13 0.87 -23.59
C ARG A 311 -3.76 0.88 -22.94
N THR A 312 -3.71 0.89 -21.60
CA THR A 312 -2.46 0.96 -20.84
C THR A 312 -1.88 -0.42 -20.57
N PHE A 313 -2.73 -1.42 -20.33
CA PHE A 313 -2.31 -2.73 -19.81
C PHE A 313 -2.53 -3.90 -20.78
N ARG A 314 -3.14 -3.65 -21.93
CA ARG A 314 -3.25 -4.67 -22.96
C ARG A 314 -1.96 -4.74 -23.77
N VAL A 315 -1.38 -5.92 -23.87
CA VAL A 315 -0.25 -6.26 -24.73
C VAL A 315 -0.75 -6.59 -26.14
#